data_4b307b054040ef16c73d8f76a93ef719
#
_entry.id   4b307b054040ef16c73d8f76a93ef719
#
_cell.length_a   1.000
_cell.length_b   1.000
_cell.length_c   1.000
_cell.angle_alpha   90.00
_cell.angle_beta   90.00
_cell.angle_gamma   90.00
#
_symmetry.space_group_name_H-M   'P 1'
#
loop_
_entity.id
_entity.type
_entity.pdbx_description
1 polymer ?
#
loop_
_entity_poly.entity_id
_entity_poly.type
_entity_poly.pdbx_seq_one_letter_code
_entity_poly.pdbx_strand_id
1 'polypeptide(L)'
;MAMRELLPDFFQYDDSCNVYVIRRGDRAIAIDFGTGGVLKELSAIGVTGLDWIVHTHHHRDQCVGDHLAVAQGVKLAVPEWEAHYFLEAEHFWGRRNLFHLYNMRTNYFTLRESVPVAAFLQDFTKFTWKDVTLEVCPAPGHTQGQVALVWDRGGQKLAFVGDLIRDDGQAETLYDFQQGYGGWEGMQHSIGAMGYLRT
;
A
#
# COMPACT_ATOMS: atom_id res chain seq x y z
N MET A 1 8.74 17.62 1.14
CA MET A 1 9.99 17.06 0.61
C MET A 1 9.87 17.09 -0.91
N ALA A 2 10.98 17.14 -1.66
CA ALA A 2 10.91 17.22 -3.12
C ALA A 2 10.75 15.81 -3.72
N MET A 3 10.04 15.75 -4.85
CA MET A 3 9.93 14.55 -5.67
C MET A 3 11.30 14.17 -6.24
N ARG A 4 11.72 12.93 -6.11
CA ARG A 4 12.98 12.41 -6.65
C ARG A 4 12.72 11.49 -7.84
N GLU A 5 13.29 11.81 -8.99
CA GLU A 5 13.22 10.92 -10.15
C GLU A 5 14.20 9.75 -9.96
N LEU A 6 13.68 8.53 -9.99
CA LEU A 6 14.47 7.29 -9.88
C LEU A 6 14.87 6.76 -11.27
N LEU A 7 13.94 6.83 -12.20
CA LEU A 7 14.08 6.46 -13.62
C LEU A 7 13.21 7.41 -14.44
N PRO A 8 13.39 7.54 -15.77
CA PRO A 8 12.52 8.38 -16.60
C PRO A 8 11.05 8.08 -16.34
N ASP A 9 10.26 9.11 -15.99
CA ASP A 9 8.82 9.02 -15.68
C ASP A 9 8.45 8.17 -14.45
N PHE A 10 9.43 7.89 -13.58
CA PHE A 10 9.24 7.16 -12.34
C PHE A 10 9.90 7.90 -11.17
N PHE A 11 9.09 8.28 -10.20
CA PHE A 11 9.49 9.16 -9.10
C PHE A 11 9.18 8.54 -7.75
N GLN A 12 9.91 8.97 -6.74
CA GLN A 12 9.66 8.70 -5.32
C GLN A 12 9.42 10.00 -4.59
N TYR A 13 8.47 9.97 -3.67
CA TYR A 13 8.19 11.02 -2.71
C TYR A 13 8.21 10.42 -1.30
N ASP A 14 9.05 10.98 -0.42
CA ASP A 14 9.14 10.55 0.96
C ASP A 14 8.01 11.22 1.77
N ASP A 15 7.13 10.43 2.35
CA ASP A 15 6.00 10.85 3.18
C ASP A 15 6.00 10.02 4.48
N SER A 16 4.85 9.67 5.04
CA SER A 16 4.73 8.67 6.10
C SER A 16 5.15 7.26 5.63
N CYS A 17 5.14 7.05 4.34
CA CYS A 17 5.71 5.91 3.62
C CYS A 17 6.40 6.39 2.35
N ASN A 18 7.07 5.50 1.63
CA ASN A 18 7.55 5.78 0.29
C ASN A 18 6.38 5.77 -0.71
N VAL A 19 6.04 6.93 -1.26
CA VAL A 19 5.05 7.05 -2.33
C VAL A 19 5.77 7.01 -3.67
N TYR A 20 5.38 6.10 -4.55
CA TYR A 20 5.95 6.04 -5.90
C TYR A 20 4.96 6.57 -6.94
N VAL A 21 5.45 7.39 -7.86
CA VAL A 21 4.62 8.01 -8.90
C VAL A 21 5.11 7.56 -10.28
N ILE A 22 4.22 6.98 -11.06
CA ILE A 22 4.48 6.60 -12.45
C ILE A 22 3.71 7.58 -13.36
N ARG A 23 4.45 8.37 -14.13
CA ARG A 23 3.90 9.41 -15.01
C ARG A 23 3.72 8.88 -16.45
N ARG A 24 2.65 9.33 -17.11
CA ARG A 24 2.42 9.17 -18.55
C ARG A 24 1.77 10.44 -19.12
N GLY A 25 2.61 11.29 -19.71
CA GLY A 25 2.21 12.63 -20.12
C GLY A 25 1.94 13.52 -18.93
N ASP A 26 0.77 14.14 -18.87
CA ASP A 26 0.33 15.00 -17.79
C ASP A 26 -0.49 14.28 -16.69
N ARG A 27 -0.63 12.94 -16.79
CA ARG A 27 -1.34 12.11 -15.82
C ARG A 27 -0.40 11.12 -15.16
N ALA A 28 -0.75 10.67 -13.97
CA ALA A 28 0.04 9.69 -13.22
C ALA A 28 -0.84 8.73 -12.41
N ILE A 29 -0.19 7.66 -11.96
CA ILE A 29 -0.69 6.82 -10.85
C ILE A 29 0.30 6.87 -9.70
N ALA A 30 -0.18 6.68 -8.49
CA ALA A 30 0.65 6.51 -7.30
C ALA A 30 0.57 5.07 -6.79
N ILE A 31 1.68 4.54 -6.29
CA ILE A 31 1.73 3.32 -5.49
C ILE A 31 1.91 3.74 -4.05
N ASP A 32 0.93 3.38 -3.22
CA ASP A 32 0.70 3.91 -1.90
C ASP A 32 0.58 5.45 -1.91
N PHE A 33 0.21 6.09 -0.79
CA PHE A 33 -0.14 7.50 -0.86
C PHE A 33 0.29 8.35 0.34
N GLY A 34 0.61 7.69 1.45
CA GLY A 34 1.04 8.39 2.66
C GLY A 34 -0.03 9.35 3.19
N THR A 35 0.41 10.54 3.58
CA THR A 35 -0.47 11.64 4.03
C THR A 35 -1.13 12.39 2.88
N GLY A 36 -0.78 12.06 1.63
CA GLY A 36 -1.22 12.79 0.44
C GLY A 36 -0.40 14.04 0.13
N GLY A 37 0.72 14.23 0.81
CA GLY A 37 1.64 15.35 0.58
C GLY A 37 2.14 15.43 -0.86
N VAL A 38 2.24 14.30 -1.54
CA VAL A 38 2.63 14.16 -2.95
C VAL A 38 1.78 15.00 -3.91
N LEU A 39 0.51 15.27 -3.59
CA LEU A 39 -0.37 16.10 -4.42
C LEU A 39 0.19 17.49 -4.67
N LYS A 40 0.92 18.06 -3.73
CA LYS A 40 1.52 19.41 -3.84
C LYS A 40 2.73 19.43 -4.77
N GLU A 41 3.33 18.27 -5.02
CA GLU A 41 4.56 18.14 -5.80
C GLU A 41 4.30 17.70 -7.26
N LEU A 42 3.08 17.26 -7.59
CA LEU A 42 2.76 16.74 -8.92
C LEU A 42 3.05 17.74 -10.04
N SER A 43 2.74 19.02 -9.83
CA SER A 43 2.96 20.07 -10.82
C SER A 43 4.45 20.28 -11.14
N ALA A 44 5.34 20.05 -10.17
CA ALA A 44 6.78 20.18 -10.37
C ALA A 44 7.35 19.13 -11.34
N ILE A 45 6.64 18.00 -11.50
CA ILE A 45 6.98 16.97 -12.49
C ILE A 45 6.07 16.98 -13.72
N GLY A 46 5.31 18.07 -13.92
CA GLY A 46 4.43 18.24 -15.09
C GLY A 46 3.15 17.39 -15.05
N VAL A 47 2.74 16.91 -13.87
CA VAL A 47 1.52 16.13 -13.68
C VAL A 47 0.39 17.03 -13.23
N THR A 48 -0.76 16.98 -13.93
CA THR A 48 -1.97 17.75 -13.61
C THR A 48 -2.88 17.04 -12.61
N GLY A 49 -2.73 15.73 -12.42
CA GLY A 49 -3.46 14.95 -11.45
C GLY A 49 -3.21 13.45 -11.53
N LEU A 50 -3.62 12.75 -10.50
CA LEU A 50 -3.59 11.29 -10.45
C LEU A 50 -4.86 10.71 -11.07
N ASP A 51 -4.72 9.58 -11.75
CA ASP A 51 -5.86 8.76 -12.19
C ASP A 51 -6.18 7.68 -11.13
N TRP A 52 -5.14 7.11 -10.53
CA TRP A 52 -5.25 6.02 -9.57
C TRP A 52 -4.23 6.15 -8.44
N ILE A 53 -4.62 5.63 -7.28
CA ILE A 53 -3.74 5.17 -6.23
C ILE A 53 -3.91 3.65 -6.16
N VAL A 54 -2.79 2.93 -6.15
CA VAL A 54 -2.74 1.47 -6.10
C VAL A 54 -2.03 1.08 -4.81
N HIS A 55 -2.75 0.52 -3.86
CA HIS A 55 -2.21 0.21 -2.54
C HIS A 55 -1.57 -1.17 -2.47
N THR A 56 -0.48 -1.26 -1.72
CA THR A 56 0.16 -2.54 -1.36
C THR A 56 -0.56 -3.20 -0.19
N HIS A 57 -1.04 -2.42 0.78
CA HIS A 57 -1.77 -2.88 1.96
C HIS A 57 -2.55 -1.74 2.64
N HIS A 58 -3.26 -2.04 3.73
CA HIS A 58 -4.24 -1.13 4.36
C HIS A 58 -3.69 -0.25 5.49
N HIS A 59 -2.43 -0.33 5.86
CA HIS A 59 -1.93 0.43 6.99
C HIS A 59 -2.06 1.93 6.77
N ARG A 60 -2.37 2.65 7.84
CA ARG A 60 -2.74 4.07 7.78
C ARG A 60 -1.63 4.97 7.25
N ASP A 61 -0.39 4.66 7.53
CA ASP A 61 0.77 5.38 7.00
C ASP A 61 0.89 5.28 5.48
N GLN A 62 0.29 4.24 4.87
CA GLN A 62 0.20 4.08 3.42
C GLN A 62 -1.01 4.80 2.80
N CYS A 63 -2.10 5.02 3.55
CA CYS A 63 -3.39 5.39 2.97
C CYS A 63 -4.14 6.53 3.68
N VAL A 64 -3.59 7.14 4.73
CA VAL A 64 -4.29 8.17 5.51
C VAL A 64 -4.70 9.39 4.68
N GLY A 65 -4.00 9.68 3.59
CA GLY A 65 -4.28 10.78 2.67
C GLY A 65 -5.34 10.49 1.60
N ASP A 66 -5.84 9.25 1.50
CA ASP A 66 -6.73 8.82 0.41
C ASP A 66 -7.96 9.68 0.22
N HIS A 67 -8.56 10.16 1.33
CA HIS A 67 -9.72 11.05 1.29
C HIS A 67 -9.45 12.35 0.50
N LEU A 68 -8.21 12.86 0.52
CA LEU A 68 -7.81 14.05 -0.24
C LEU A 68 -7.79 13.78 -1.75
N ALA A 69 -7.32 12.60 -2.14
CA ALA A 69 -7.28 12.19 -3.54
C ALA A 69 -8.67 11.84 -4.07
N VAL A 70 -9.45 11.10 -3.30
CA VAL A 70 -10.84 10.75 -3.66
C VAL A 70 -11.69 12.00 -3.85
N ALA A 71 -11.51 13.02 -3.02
CA ALA A 71 -12.19 14.31 -3.17
C ALA A 71 -11.86 15.02 -4.51
N GLN A 72 -10.76 14.65 -5.15
CA GLN A 72 -10.35 15.14 -6.48
C GLN A 72 -10.72 14.16 -7.62
N GLY A 73 -11.48 13.12 -7.32
CA GLY A 73 -11.92 12.11 -8.29
C GLY A 73 -10.88 11.03 -8.61
N VAL A 74 -9.79 10.92 -7.84
CA VAL A 74 -8.81 9.86 -7.97
C VAL A 74 -9.43 8.52 -7.55
N LYS A 75 -9.16 7.47 -8.29
CA LYS A 75 -9.67 6.12 -8.03
C LYS A 75 -8.70 5.34 -7.15
N LEU A 76 -9.23 4.50 -6.27
CA LEU A 76 -8.42 3.59 -5.45
C LEU A 76 -8.52 2.15 -5.94
N ALA A 77 -7.37 1.49 -6.05
CA ALA A 77 -7.24 0.05 -6.23
C ALA A 77 -6.55 -0.53 -4.99
N VAL A 78 -7.20 -1.48 -4.33
CA VAL A 78 -6.73 -2.03 -3.05
C VAL A 78 -6.68 -3.55 -3.08
N PRO A 79 -5.82 -4.20 -2.28
CA PRO A 79 -5.82 -5.66 -2.16
C PRO A 79 -7.21 -6.19 -1.80
N GLU A 80 -7.71 -7.19 -2.52
CA GLU A 80 -9.05 -7.74 -2.32
C GLU A 80 -9.27 -8.22 -0.88
N TRP A 81 -8.27 -8.91 -0.32
CA TRP A 81 -8.31 -9.43 1.05
C TRP A 81 -8.33 -8.34 2.14
N GLU A 82 -7.96 -7.11 1.80
CA GLU A 82 -7.93 -5.97 2.71
C GLU A 82 -9.00 -4.91 2.43
N ALA A 83 -9.84 -5.12 1.42
CA ALA A 83 -10.82 -4.15 0.96
C ALA A 83 -11.78 -3.69 2.06
N HIS A 84 -12.12 -4.57 3.00
CA HIS A 84 -13.01 -4.24 4.12
C HIS A 84 -12.42 -3.18 5.07
N TYR A 85 -11.10 -3.05 5.17
CA TYR A 85 -10.46 -2.00 5.96
C TYR A 85 -10.58 -0.61 5.32
N PHE A 86 -10.80 -0.55 4.02
CA PHE A 86 -11.08 0.69 3.29
C PHE A 86 -12.58 0.99 3.22
N LEU A 87 -13.40 -0.02 2.95
CA LEU A 87 -14.83 0.13 2.70
C LEU A 87 -15.69 0.20 3.97
N GLU A 88 -15.22 -0.41 5.04
CA GLU A 88 -15.98 -0.60 6.29
C GLU A 88 -15.16 -0.14 7.51
N ALA A 89 -14.33 0.87 7.35
CA ALA A 89 -13.41 1.33 8.40
C ALA A 89 -14.13 1.64 9.72
N GLU A 90 -15.25 2.37 9.68
CA GLU A 90 -16.03 2.72 10.87
C GLU A 90 -16.62 1.48 11.54
N HIS A 91 -17.09 0.53 10.72
CA HIS A 91 -17.65 -0.72 11.22
C HIS A 91 -16.58 -1.56 11.91
N PHE A 92 -15.39 -1.62 11.31
CA PHE A 92 -14.23 -2.26 11.91
C PHE A 92 -13.89 -1.64 13.27
N TRP A 93 -13.81 -0.31 13.37
CA TRP A 93 -13.54 0.39 14.62
C TRP A 93 -14.65 0.21 15.66
N GLY A 94 -15.91 0.24 15.26
CA GLY A 94 -17.09 0.08 16.15
C GLY A 94 -17.21 -1.31 16.78
N ARG A 95 -16.70 -2.34 16.11
CA ARG A 95 -16.70 -3.72 16.64
C ARG A 95 -15.56 -4.04 17.58
N ARG A 96 -14.63 -3.11 17.75
CA ARG A 96 -13.44 -3.38 18.55
C ARG A 96 -13.74 -3.44 20.02
N ASN A 97 -13.26 -4.50 20.63
CA ASN A 97 -13.13 -4.56 22.08
C ASN A 97 -11.84 -3.83 22.50
N LEU A 98 -11.98 -2.58 22.96
CA LEU A 98 -10.86 -1.72 23.34
C LEU A 98 -9.99 -2.30 24.46
N PHE A 99 -10.48 -3.28 25.20
CA PHE A 99 -9.73 -3.91 26.29
C PHE A 99 -8.70 -4.95 25.84
N HIS A 100 -8.72 -5.37 24.58
CA HIS A 100 -7.73 -6.31 24.02
C HIS A 100 -6.61 -5.63 23.21
N LEU A 101 -6.42 -4.35 23.43
CA LEU A 101 -5.58 -3.49 22.59
C LEU A 101 -4.10 -3.87 22.54
N TYR A 102 -3.58 -4.51 23.57
CA TYR A 102 -2.16 -4.89 23.58
C TYR A 102 -1.79 -5.98 22.58
N ASN A 103 -2.74 -6.80 22.19
CA ASN A 103 -2.52 -7.95 21.30
C ASN A 103 -2.99 -7.73 19.85
N MET A 104 -3.58 -6.56 19.54
CA MET A 104 -4.19 -6.29 18.24
C MET A 104 -3.67 -4.98 17.64
N ARG A 105 -2.38 -4.78 17.60
CA ARG A 105 -1.76 -3.54 17.11
C ARG A 105 -2.05 -3.26 15.64
N THR A 106 -2.14 -4.29 14.79
CA THR A 106 -2.56 -4.14 13.40
C THR A 106 -3.82 -3.31 13.24
N ASN A 107 -4.70 -3.40 14.20
CA ASN A 107 -5.94 -2.65 14.19
C ASN A 107 -5.77 -1.13 14.41
N TYR A 108 -4.69 -0.67 15.02
CA TYR A 108 -4.41 0.77 15.16
C TYR A 108 -3.95 1.41 13.86
N PHE A 109 -3.54 0.59 12.91
CA PHE A 109 -2.96 1.04 11.67
C PHE A 109 -3.96 1.13 10.52
N THR A 110 -5.27 0.93 10.77
CA THR A 110 -6.31 1.09 9.75
C THR A 110 -6.83 2.52 9.66
N LEU A 111 -7.46 2.85 8.56
CA LEU A 111 -8.22 4.10 8.38
C LEU A 111 -9.31 4.22 9.44
N ARG A 112 -9.68 5.46 9.80
CA ARG A 112 -10.79 5.75 10.71
C ARG A 112 -12.13 5.89 9.99
N GLU A 113 -12.08 6.34 8.75
CA GLU A 113 -13.24 6.63 7.91
C GLU A 113 -13.09 5.85 6.61
N SER A 114 -14.21 5.31 6.15
CA SER A 114 -14.28 4.55 4.91
C SER A 114 -14.00 5.44 3.70
N VAL A 115 -13.37 4.86 2.70
CA VAL A 115 -13.13 5.50 1.42
C VAL A 115 -13.65 4.61 0.29
N PRO A 116 -14.17 5.19 -0.80
CA PRO A 116 -14.65 4.41 -1.93
C PRO A 116 -13.51 3.71 -2.65
N VAL A 117 -13.66 2.42 -2.91
CA VAL A 117 -12.72 1.60 -3.68
C VAL A 117 -13.29 1.39 -5.07
N ALA A 118 -12.48 1.62 -6.10
CA ALA A 118 -12.87 1.49 -7.49
C ALA A 118 -12.45 0.15 -8.12
N ALA A 119 -11.42 -0.50 -7.59
CA ALA A 119 -10.93 -1.80 -8.07
C ALA A 119 -10.34 -2.63 -6.94
N PHE A 120 -10.43 -3.95 -7.07
CA PHE A 120 -9.80 -4.92 -6.19
C PHE A 120 -8.60 -5.56 -6.89
N LEU A 121 -7.48 -5.60 -6.19
CA LEU A 121 -6.27 -6.27 -6.63
C LEU A 121 -6.37 -7.73 -6.17
N GLN A 122 -6.73 -8.60 -7.11
CA GLN A 122 -6.82 -10.03 -6.88
C GLN A 122 -5.46 -10.69 -7.06
N ASP A 123 -5.18 -11.69 -6.25
CA ASP A 123 -3.94 -12.45 -6.32
C ASP A 123 -3.70 -13.01 -7.73
N PHE A 124 -2.46 -12.92 -8.19
CA PHE A 124 -2.00 -13.44 -9.49
C PHE A 124 -2.66 -12.79 -10.72
N THR A 125 -3.34 -11.64 -10.54
CA THR A 125 -3.92 -10.87 -11.65
C THR A 125 -3.02 -9.71 -12.05
N LYS A 126 -3.52 -8.85 -12.92
CA LYS A 126 -2.81 -7.65 -13.39
C LYS A 126 -3.69 -6.43 -13.24
N PHE A 127 -3.10 -5.36 -12.71
CA PHE A 127 -3.67 -4.02 -12.78
C PHE A 127 -3.05 -3.28 -13.95
N THR A 128 -3.85 -2.73 -14.85
CA THR A 128 -3.36 -2.00 -16.03
C THR A 128 -3.90 -0.59 -16.08
N TRP A 129 -3.00 0.36 -16.26
CA TRP A 129 -3.29 1.76 -16.53
C TRP A 129 -2.45 2.24 -17.71
N LYS A 130 -3.08 2.66 -18.79
CA LYS A 130 -2.41 2.97 -20.07
C LYS A 130 -1.48 1.80 -20.49
N ASP A 131 -0.19 2.09 -20.67
CA ASP A 131 0.85 1.11 -20.99
C ASP A 131 1.56 0.51 -19.74
N VAL A 132 1.14 0.92 -18.55
CA VAL A 132 1.68 0.41 -17.30
C VAL A 132 0.87 -0.79 -16.83
N THR A 133 1.52 -1.93 -16.67
CA THR A 133 0.91 -3.15 -16.15
C THR A 133 1.66 -3.59 -14.90
N LEU A 134 0.95 -3.71 -13.79
CA LEU A 134 1.44 -4.18 -12.50
C LEU A 134 0.93 -5.60 -12.28
N GLU A 135 1.81 -6.59 -12.14
CA GLU A 135 1.44 -7.93 -11.71
C GLU A 135 1.17 -7.91 -10.20
N VAL A 136 0.03 -8.46 -9.79
CA VAL A 136 -0.37 -8.53 -8.38
C VAL A 136 0.13 -9.86 -7.81
N CYS A 137 1.16 -9.79 -6.99
CA CYS A 137 1.75 -10.96 -6.34
C CYS A 137 1.34 -10.96 -4.86
N PRO A 138 0.66 -12.00 -4.35
CA PRO A 138 0.37 -12.08 -2.92
C PRO A 138 1.66 -12.08 -2.12
N ALA A 139 1.71 -11.25 -1.09
CA ALA A 139 2.88 -11.07 -0.24
C ALA A 139 2.48 -10.95 1.26
N PRO A 140 1.68 -11.92 1.77
CA PRO A 140 1.25 -11.88 3.16
C PRO A 140 2.44 -11.99 4.11
N GLY A 141 2.42 -11.21 5.17
CA GLY A 141 3.49 -11.19 6.17
C GLY A 141 3.34 -10.01 7.11
N HIS A 142 3.63 -8.84 6.62
CA HIS A 142 3.42 -7.59 7.33
C HIS A 142 1.93 -7.35 7.62
N THR A 143 1.07 -7.57 6.61
CA THR A 143 -0.37 -7.75 6.78
C THR A 143 -0.83 -9.03 6.10
N GLN A 144 -2.06 -9.48 6.44
CA GLN A 144 -2.60 -10.75 5.94
C GLN A 144 -2.90 -10.71 4.43
N GLY A 145 -3.33 -9.57 3.93
CA GLY A 145 -3.74 -9.41 2.54
C GLY A 145 -2.80 -8.56 1.70
N GLN A 146 -1.60 -8.23 2.23
CA GLN A 146 -0.62 -7.44 1.49
C GLN A 146 -0.27 -8.09 0.16
N VAL A 147 -0.08 -7.24 -0.85
CA VAL A 147 0.42 -7.64 -2.16
C VAL A 147 1.72 -6.93 -2.49
N ALA A 148 2.56 -7.57 -3.27
CA ALA A 148 3.64 -6.92 -3.99
C ALA A 148 3.16 -6.63 -5.41
N LEU A 149 3.48 -5.45 -5.92
CA LEU A 149 3.15 -5.03 -7.27
C LEU A 149 4.42 -5.06 -8.12
N VAL A 150 4.44 -5.89 -9.16
CA VAL A 150 5.61 -6.04 -10.01
C VAL A 150 5.37 -5.37 -11.35
N TRP A 151 6.23 -4.40 -11.67
CA TRP A 151 6.21 -3.67 -12.92
C TRP A 151 7.38 -4.12 -13.81
N ASP A 152 7.07 -4.71 -14.97
CA ASP A 152 8.07 -4.94 -16.01
C ASP A 152 8.19 -3.70 -16.91
N ARG A 153 9.36 -3.08 -16.85
CA ARG A 153 9.69 -1.88 -17.62
C ARG A 153 10.71 -2.23 -18.70
N GLY A 154 10.24 -2.99 -19.71
CA GLY A 154 11.10 -3.34 -20.85
C GLY A 154 12.26 -4.27 -20.50
N GLY A 155 12.00 -5.27 -19.63
CA GLY A 155 12.98 -6.26 -19.17
C GLY A 155 13.64 -5.93 -17.84
N GLN A 156 13.46 -4.71 -17.30
CA GLN A 156 13.80 -4.38 -15.93
C GLN A 156 12.54 -4.52 -15.04
N LYS A 157 12.57 -5.46 -14.11
CA LYS A 157 11.49 -5.65 -13.14
C LYS A 157 11.72 -4.82 -11.90
N LEU A 158 10.71 -4.04 -11.52
CA LEU A 158 10.63 -3.27 -10.29
C LEU A 158 9.50 -3.87 -9.44
N ALA A 159 9.74 -4.06 -8.15
CA ALA A 159 8.74 -4.57 -7.23
C ALA A 159 8.47 -3.55 -6.13
N PHE A 160 7.21 -3.20 -5.95
CA PHE A 160 6.70 -2.41 -4.83
C PHE A 160 6.20 -3.40 -3.78
N VAL A 161 6.95 -3.55 -2.72
CA VAL A 161 6.75 -4.66 -1.76
C VAL A 161 6.06 -4.21 -0.46
N GLY A 162 5.61 -2.94 -0.41
CA GLY A 162 5.10 -2.35 0.83
C GLY A 162 6.14 -2.50 1.95
N ASP A 163 5.68 -2.89 3.12
CA ASP A 163 6.51 -3.02 4.32
C ASP A 163 7.07 -4.45 4.53
N LEU A 164 7.11 -5.26 3.47
CA LEU A 164 7.68 -6.61 3.54
C LEU A 164 9.20 -6.60 3.64
N ILE A 165 9.85 -5.62 3.02
CA ILE A 165 11.30 -5.46 3.01
C ILE A 165 11.62 -4.06 3.53
N ARG A 166 12.47 -3.99 4.55
CA ARG A 166 12.93 -2.75 5.17
C ARG A 166 13.92 -2.01 4.26
N ASP A 167 14.17 -0.74 4.59
CA ASP A 167 15.10 0.14 3.85
C ASP A 167 16.55 -0.36 3.82
N ASP A 168 16.94 -1.19 4.80
CA ASP A 168 18.22 -1.88 4.85
C ASP A 168 18.27 -3.14 3.94
N GLY A 169 17.18 -3.45 3.22
CA GLY A 169 17.06 -4.60 2.33
C GLY A 169 16.78 -5.91 3.04
N GLN A 170 16.52 -5.89 4.34
CA GLN A 170 16.17 -7.08 5.11
C GLN A 170 14.66 -7.31 5.11
N ALA A 171 14.23 -8.54 4.85
CA ALA A 171 12.86 -8.94 5.09
C ALA A 171 12.59 -8.95 6.59
N GLU A 172 11.40 -8.51 7.00
CA GLU A 172 10.98 -8.62 8.39
C GLU A 172 11.00 -10.08 8.84
N THR A 173 11.61 -10.32 9.98
CA THR A 173 11.71 -11.66 10.57
C THR A 173 10.51 -11.95 11.46
N LEU A 174 10.29 -13.24 11.76
CA LEU A 174 9.30 -13.65 12.75
C LEU A 174 9.50 -12.95 14.11
N TYR A 175 10.74 -12.67 14.47
CA TYR A 175 11.10 -11.98 15.71
C TYR A 175 10.70 -10.50 15.68
N ASP A 176 10.91 -9.82 14.57
CA ASP A 176 10.50 -8.42 14.37
C ASP A 176 8.98 -8.29 14.49
N PHE A 177 8.22 -9.21 13.88
CA PHE A 177 6.78 -9.27 14.03
C PHE A 177 6.36 -9.50 15.50
N GLN A 178 7.02 -10.39 16.21
CA GLN A 178 6.74 -10.64 17.63
C GLN A 178 6.98 -9.40 18.48
N GLN A 179 8.06 -8.69 18.25
CA GLN A 179 8.38 -7.45 18.97
C GLN A 179 7.48 -6.29 18.56
N GLY A 180 7.27 -6.12 17.25
CA GLY A 180 6.50 -5.01 16.68
C GLY A 180 5.02 -5.13 16.98
N TYR A 181 4.44 -6.29 16.83
CA TYR A 181 3.00 -6.53 16.94
C TYR A 181 2.57 -7.20 18.26
N GLY A 182 3.49 -7.48 19.14
CA GLY A 182 3.27 -7.93 20.53
C GLY A 182 2.09 -8.86 20.72
N GLY A 183 2.27 -10.16 20.55
CA GLY A 183 1.26 -11.14 20.89
C GLY A 183 1.03 -12.22 19.83
N TRP A 184 0.07 -13.06 20.14
CA TRP A 184 -0.25 -14.28 19.40
C TRP A 184 -0.67 -14.02 17.95
N GLU A 185 -1.38 -12.93 17.69
CA GLU A 185 -1.82 -12.58 16.31
C GLU A 185 -0.65 -12.25 15.40
N GLY A 186 0.28 -11.44 15.85
CA GLY A 186 1.50 -11.16 15.08
C GLY A 186 2.25 -12.45 14.73
N MET A 187 2.34 -13.38 15.69
CA MET A 187 2.96 -14.67 15.47
C MET A 187 2.21 -15.54 14.45
N GLN A 188 0.87 -15.54 14.49
CA GLN A 188 0.06 -16.29 13.50
C GLN A 188 0.22 -15.74 12.10
N HIS A 189 0.22 -14.42 11.93
CA HIS A 189 0.45 -13.78 10.63
C HIS A 189 1.83 -14.12 10.08
N SER A 190 2.85 -14.04 10.92
CA SER A 190 4.23 -14.37 10.52
C SER A 190 4.40 -15.83 10.13
N ILE A 191 3.75 -16.76 10.84
CA ILE A 191 3.76 -18.18 10.48
C ILE A 191 3.07 -18.39 9.12
N GLY A 192 1.95 -17.71 8.86
CA GLY A 192 1.26 -17.75 7.58
C GLY A 192 2.14 -17.24 6.44
N ALA A 193 2.82 -16.11 6.64
CA ALA A 193 3.74 -15.55 5.66
C ALA A 193 4.94 -16.47 5.39
N MET A 194 5.57 -16.98 6.44
CA MET A 194 6.69 -17.92 6.30
C MET A 194 6.26 -19.21 5.62
N GLY A 195 5.04 -19.70 5.86
CA GLY A 195 4.46 -20.83 5.15
C GLY A 195 4.30 -20.56 3.65
N TYR A 196 3.84 -19.34 3.32
CA TYR A 196 3.64 -18.92 1.93
C TYR A 196 4.96 -18.72 1.17
N LEU A 197 5.99 -18.14 1.80
CA LEU A 197 7.30 -17.94 1.19
C LEU A 197 8.07 -19.27 0.96
N ARG A 198 7.64 -20.36 1.56
CA ARG A 198 8.26 -21.69 1.39
C ARG A 198 7.60 -22.57 0.33
N THR A 199 6.44 -22.19 -0.16
CA THR A 199 5.72 -22.89 -1.23
C THR A 199 5.97 -22.24 -2.58
#